data_29f3c06ede8c446196bb3f08f78e5434
#
_entry.id   29f3c06ede8c446196bb3f08f78e5434
#
_cell.length_a   1.000
_cell.length_b   1.000
_cell.length_c   1.000
_cell.angle_alpha   90.00
_cell.angle_beta   90.00
_cell.angle_gamma   90.00
#
_symmetry.space_group_name_H-M   'P 1'
#
loop_
_entity.id
_entity.type
_entity.pdbx_description
1 polymer ?
#
loop_
_entity_poly.entity_id
_entity_poly.type
_entity_poly.pdbx_seq_one_letter_code
_entity_poly.pdbx_strand_id
1 'polypeptide(L)'
;MLLQKFKLEPSIIAGSPYADLHANDVGLLVMLRQPEKWSVRRIAQSLGAPITTISSALDRLESRGLVTRGHVAEDRRMVRIELSPAGHRLVTKIRSNQVEVCRSMLALLDPHDRESLIRLVSRLAKA
;
A
#
# COMPACT_ATOMS: atom_id res chain seq x y z
N MET A 1 -3.87 20.11 7.50
CA MET A 1 -2.97 20.63 6.48
C MET A 1 -1.82 19.69 6.14
N LEU A 2 -0.96 19.36 7.09
CA LEU A 2 0.14 18.41 6.86
C LEU A 2 -0.35 17.01 6.49
N LEU A 3 -1.41 16.53 7.16
CA LEU A 3 -1.98 15.21 6.89
C LEU A 3 -2.56 15.07 5.48
N GLN A 4 -2.98 16.17 4.86
CA GLN A 4 -3.46 16.14 3.47
C GLN A 4 -2.31 15.96 2.47
N LYS A 5 -1.13 16.48 2.79
CA LYS A 5 0.06 16.30 1.95
C LYS A 5 0.62 14.87 2.01
N PHE A 6 0.31 14.14 3.09
CA PHE A 6 0.70 12.74 3.23
C PHE A 6 -0.35 11.77 2.67
N LYS A 7 -1.56 12.26 2.36
CA LYS A 7 -2.52 11.43 1.64
C LYS A 7 -2.03 11.22 0.21
N LEU A 8 -2.27 10.02 -0.30
CA LEU A 8 -2.09 9.76 -1.71
C LEU A 8 -2.86 10.81 -2.49
N GLU A 9 -2.13 11.65 -3.20
CA GLU A 9 -2.80 12.57 -4.09
C GLU A 9 -3.51 11.77 -5.18
N PRO A 10 -4.81 12.03 -5.41
CA PRO A 10 -5.54 11.36 -6.49
C PRO A 10 -4.86 11.52 -7.85
N SER A 11 -4.01 12.56 -8.00
CA SER A 11 -3.24 12.81 -9.22
C SER A 11 -2.28 11.67 -9.59
N ILE A 12 -1.85 10.83 -8.63
CA ILE A 12 -0.91 9.72 -8.90
C ILE A 12 -1.53 8.70 -9.82
N ILE A 13 -2.81 8.40 -9.59
CA ILE A 13 -3.56 7.45 -10.38
C ILE A 13 -4.56 8.14 -11.30
N ALA A 14 -4.64 9.48 -11.25
CA ALA A 14 -5.46 10.26 -12.16
C ALA A 14 -4.98 10.03 -13.59
N GLY A 15 -5.90 9.72 -14.47
CA GLY A 15 -5.58 9.37 -15.86
C GLY A 15 -5.16 7.92 -16.06
N SER A 16 -4.98 7.14 -14.99
CA SER A 16 -4.73 5.71 -15.09
C SER A 16 -6.06 4.94 -15.06
N PRO A 17 -6.09 3.68 -15.58
CA PRO A 17 -7.28 2.83 -15.47
C PRO A 17 -7.72 2.54 -14.03
N TYR A 18 -6.88 2.87 -13.04
CA TYR A 18 -7.11 2.60 -11.63
C TYR A 18 -7.50 3.84 -10.82
N ALA A 19 -7.85 4.93 -11.49
CA ALA A 19 -8.19 6.20 -10.84
C ALA A 19 -9.41 6.10 -9.91
N ASP A 20 -10.27 5.12 -10.11
CA ASP A 20 -11.48 4.88 -9.32
C ASP A 20 -11.28 3.98 -8.10
N LEU A 21 -10.06 3.51 -7.85
CA LEU A 21 -9.79 2.66 -6.69
C LEU A 21 -9.98 3.45 -5.39
N HIS A 22 -10.62 2.79 -4.41
CA HIS A 22 -10.75 3.35 -3.07
C HIS A 22 -9.39 3.43 -2.37
N ALA A 23 -9.23 4.44 -1.50
CA ALA A 23 -8.00 4.61 -0.72
C ALA A 23 -7.66 3.36 0.11
N ASN A 24 -8.67 2.67 0.65
CA ASN A 24 -8.47 1.44 1.42
C ASN A 24 -7.93 0.30 0.54
N ASP A 25 -8.40 0.19 -0.70
CA ASP A 25 -7.92 -0.81 -1.65
C ASP A 25 -6.47 -0.55 -2.04
N VAL A 26 -6.12 0.72 -2.21
CA VAL A 26 -4.73 1.14 -2.48
C VAL A 26 -3.82 0.79 -1.31
N GLY A 27 -4.26 1.06 -0.08
CA GLY A 27 -3.51 0.71 1.14
C GLY A 27 -3.26 -0.79 1.25
N LEU A 28 -4.26 -1.60 0.90
CA LEU A 28 -4.14 -3.05 0.87
C LEU A 28 -3.10 -3.50 -0.16
N LEU A 29 -3.13 -2.93 -1.36
CA LEU A 29 -2.14 -3.23 -2.40
C LEU A 29 -0.72 -2.93 -1.93
N VAL A 30 -0.51 -1.77 -1.32
CA VAL A 30 0.80 -1.36 -0.83
C VAL A 30 1.29 -2.32 0.26
N MET A 31 0.40 -2.78 1.14
CA MET A 31 0.74 -3.74 2.18
C MET A 31 1.18 -5.09 1.59
N LEU A 32 0.53 -5.55 0.53
CA LEU A 32 0.86 -6.83 -0.12
C LEU A 32 2.26 -6.86 -0.74
N ARG A 33 2.90 -5.71 -0.89
CA ARG A 33 4.28 -5.62 -1.36
C ARG A 33 5.27 -6.23 -0.37
N GLN A 34 4.94 -6.25 0.91
CA GLN A 34 5.81 -6.83 1.93
C GLN A 34 5.98 -8.33 1.69
N PRO A 35 7.20 -8.88 1.83
CA PRO A 35 7.48 -10.29 1.52
C PRO A 35 6.95 -11.21 2.61
N GLU A 36 5.65 -11.34 2.70
CA GLU A 36 4.97 -12.23 3.64
C GLU A 36 4.03 -13.16 2.91
N LYS A 37 3.69 -14.26 3.57
CA LYS A 37 2.68 -15.20 3.07
C LYS A 37 1.30 -14.67 3.44
N TRP A 38 0.72 -13.87 2.56
CA TRP A 38 -0.57 -13.24 2.82
C TRP A 38 -1.72 -14.20 2.60
N SER A 39 -2.65 -14.20 3.55
CA SER A 39 -3.97 -14.84 3.46
C SER A 39 -5.02 -13.79 3.82
N VAL A 40 -6.29 -14.07 3.52
CA VAL A 40 -7.39 -13.16 3.89
C VAL A 40 -7.39 -12.89 5.40
N ARG A 41 -7.22 -13.94 6.19
CA ARG A 41 -7.19 -13.82 7.66
C ARG A 41 -6.03 -12.95 8.13
N ARG A 42 -4.83 -13.17 7.60
CA ARG A 42 -3.65 -12.41 8.00
C ARG A 42 -3.78 -10.93 7.64
N ILE A 43 -4.31 -10.64 6.46
CA ILE A 43 -4.58 -9.26 6.03
C ILE A 43 -5.59 -8.61 6.98
N ALA A 44 -6.68 -9.30 7.28
CA ALA A 44 -7.72 -8.80 8.18
C ALA A 44 -7.16 -8.50 9.57
N GLN A 45 -6.34 -9.39 10.11
CA GLN A 45 -5.68 -9.19 11.40
C GLN A 45 -4.75 -7.98 11.38
N SER A 46 -3.95 -7.85 10.33
CA SER A 46 -2.97 -6.75 10.21
C SER A 46 -3.65 -5.39 10.09
N LEU A 47 -4.81 -5.32 9.44
CA LEU A 47 -5.55 -4.08 9.23
C LEU A 47 -6.62 -3.83 10.30
N GLY A 48 -6.87 -4.81 11.17
CA GLY A 48 -7.94 -4.70 12.17
C GLY A 48 -9.32 -4.59 11.53
N ALA A 49 -9.53 -5.26 10.39
CA ALA A 49 -10.76 -5.21 9.62
C ALA A 49 -11.47 -6.57 9.60
N PRO A 50 -12.81 -6.60 9.43
CA PRO A 50 -13.53 -7.85 9.26
C PRO A 50 -13.09 -8.61 8.01
N ILE A 51 -13.11 -9.94 8.09
CA ILE A 51 -12.74 -10.82 6.96
C ILE A 51 -13.60 -10.53 5.73
N THR A 52 -14.89 -10.27 5.93
CA THR A 52 -15.82 -9.96 4.84
C THR A 52 -15.41 -8.68 4.09
N THR A 53 -14.96 -7.67 4.83
CA THR A 53 -14.47 -6.41 4.24
C THR A 53 -13.24 -6.66 3.37
N ILE A 54 -12.30 -7.45 3.88
CA ILE A 54 -11.07 -7.78 3.13
C ILE A 54 -11.39 -8.66 1.91
N SER A 55 -12.27 -9.64 2.06
CA SER A 55 -12.70 -10.47 0.93
C SER A 55 -13.31 -9.65 -0.20
N SER A 56 -14.16 -8.69 0.15
CA SER A 56 -14.79 -7.80 -0.84
C SER A 56 -13.76 -6.92 -1.55
N ALA A 57 -12.80 -6.38 -0.80
CA ALA A 57 -11.71 -5.58 -1.37
C ALA A 57 -10.85 -6.43 -2.32
N LEU A 58 -10.52 -7.64 -1.92
CA LEU A 58 -9.74 -8.56 -2.76
C LEU A 58 -10.50 -8.97 -4.03
N ASP A 59 -11.81 -9.17 -3.95
CA ASP A 59 -12.64 -9.44 -5.12
C ASP A 59 -12.56 -8.30 -6.13
N ARG A 60 -12.64 -7.06 -5.66
CA ARG A 60 -12.49 -5.87 -6.51
C ARG A 60 -11.10 -5.81 -7.16
N LEU A 61 -10.05 -6.03 -6.36
CA LEU A 61 -8.68 -5.98 -6.85
C LEU A 61 -8.35 -7.12 -7.81
N GLU A 62 -8.88 -8.32 -7.55
CA GLU A 62 -8.72 -9.45 -8.46
C GLU A 62 -9.42 -9.20 -9.79
N SER A 63 -10.64 -8.67 -9.76
CA SER A 63 -11.38 -8.33 -10.99
C SER A 63 -10.67 -7.26 -11.82
N ARG A 64 -9.85 -6.41 -11.19
CA ARG A 64 -9.03 -5.41 -11.85
C ARG A 64 -7.66 -5.95 -12.30
N GLY A 65 -7.40 -7.22 -12.05
CA GLY A 65 -6.14 -7.85 -12.43
C GLY A 65 -4.92 -7.40 -11.60
N LEU A 66 -5.14 -6.89 -10.39
CA LEU A 66 -4.07 -6.35 -9.54
C LEU A 66 -3.57 -7.35 -8.51
N VAL A 67 -4.40 -8.30 -8.12
CA VAL A 67 -4.01 -9.39 -7.21
C VAL A 67 -4.41 -10.73 -7.81
N THR A 68 -3.73 -11.78 -7.37
CA THR A 68 -4.04 -13.16 -7.71
C THR A 68 -4.28 -13.95 -6.43
N ARG A 69 -5.17 -14.93 -6.52
CA ARG A 69 -5.41 -15.90 -5.46
C ARG A 69 -4.97 -17.26 -5.96
N GLY A 70 -4.10 -17.92 -5.20
CA GLY A 70 -3.62 -19.24 -5.56
C GLY A 70 -3.63 -20.17 -4.37
N HIS A 71 -3.87 -21.45 -4.64
CA HIS A 71 -3.74 -22.47 -3.61
C HIS A 71 -2.26 -22.77 -3.37
N VAL A 72 -1.90 -22.92 -2.09
CA VAL A 72 -0.56 -23.39 -1.72
C VAL A 72 -0.47 -24.88 -2.03
N ALA A 73 0.60 -25.29 -2.73
CA ALA A 73 0.79 -26.68 -3.11
C ALA A 73 0.80 -27.65 -1.92
N GLU A 74 1.21 -27.18 -0.76
CA GLU A 74 1.33 -27.95 0.49
C GLU A 74 0.02 -28.06 1.25
N ASP A 75 -0.91 -27.11 1.07
CA ASP A 75 -2.21 -27.11 1.75
C ASP A 75 -3.26 -26.46 0.85
N ARG A 76 -4.14 -27.30 0.28
CA ARG A 76 -5.23 -26.87 -0.59
C ARG A 76 -6.28 -26.00 0.11
N ARG A 77 -6.27 -25.96 1.44
CA ARG A 77 -7.19 -25.12 2.22
C ARG A 77 -6.70 -23.68 2.35
N MET A 78 -5.40 -23.45 2.13
CA MET A 78 -4.82 -22.10 2.19
C MET A 78 -4.83 -21.45 0.82
N VAL A 79 -5.45 -20.29 0.75
CA VAL A 79 -5.42 -19.42 -0.43
C VAL A 79 -4.42 -18.31 -0.15
N ARG A 80 -3.38 -18.25 -0.98
CA ARG A 80 -2.37 -17.22 -0.90
C ARG A 80 -2.77 -16.04 -1.78
N ILE A 81 -2.64 -14.86 -1.23
CA ILE A 81 -2.90 -13.60 -1.94
C ILE A 81 -1.56 -12.98 -2.34
N GLU A 82 -1.42 -12.68 -3.61
CA GLU A 82 -0.20 -12.08 -4.15
C GLU A 82 -0.55 -10.95 -5.11
N LEU A 83 0.37 -10.00 -5.25
CA LEU A 83 0.26 -8.98 -6.29
C LEU A 83 0.50 -9.62 -7.65
N SER A 84 -0.34 -9.26 -8.63
CA SER A 84 -0.07 -9.59 -10.04
C SER A 84 1.09 -8.73 -10.56
N PRO A 85 1.65 -9.03 -11.75
CA PRO A 85 2.63 -8.12 -12.37
C PRO A 85 2.10 -6.69 -12.51
N ALA A 86 0.82 -6.53 -12.88
CA ALA A 86 0.17 -5.22 -12.96
C ALA A 86 0.07 -4.56 -11.58
N GLY A 87 -0.24 -5.34 -10.53
CA GLY A 87 -0.27 -4.88 -9.15
C GLY A 87 1.09 -4.40 -8.68
N HIS A 88 2.15 -5.14 -8.98
CA HIS A 88 3.52 -4.74 -8.66
C HIS A 88 3.90 -3.42 -9.34
N ARG A 89 3.57 -3.26 -10.61
CA ARG A 89 3.85 -2.01 -11.34
C ARG A 89 3.11 -0.83 -10.73
N LEU A 90 1.86 -1.01 -10.38
CA LEU A 90 1.06 0.06 -9.77
C LEU A 90 1.62 0.45 -8.39
N VAL A 91 1.93 -0.52 -7.55
CA VAL A 91 2.50 -0.27 -6.20
C VAL A 91 3.84 0.45 -6.31
N THR A 92 4.70 0.04 -7.25
CA THR A 92 5.98 0.71 -7.49
C THR A 92 5.78 2.17 -7.87
N LYS A 93 4.82 2.45 -8.75
CA LYS A 93 4.49 3.82 -9.17
C LYS A 93 3.98 4.65 -8.00
N ILE A 94 3.07 4.10 -7.20
CA ILE A 94 2.53 4.77 -6.01
C ILE A 94 3.66 5.10 -5.04
N ARG A 95 4.53 4.15 -4.76
CA ARG A 95 5.66 4.33 -3.84
C ARG A 95 6.64 5.38 -4.35
N SER A 96 6.99 5.35 -5.63
CA SER A 96 7.90 6.33 -6.23
C SER A 96 7.36 7.74 -6.06
N ASN A 97 6.07 7.92 -6.24
CA ASN A 97 5.43 9.22 -6.07
C ASN A 97 5.38 9.65 -4.60
N GLN A 98 5.13 8.74 -3.67
CA GLN A 98 5.19 9.05 -2.24
C GLN A 98 6.58 9.52 -1.82
N VAL A 99 7.62 8.84 -2.29
CA VAL A 99 9.01 9.22 -2.04
C VAL A 99 9.29 10.61 -2.60
N GLU A 100 8.82 10.90 -3.81
CA GLU A 100 9.03 12.20 -4.45
C GLU A 100 8.32 13.33 -3.69
N VAL A 101 7.09 13.10 -3.23
CA VAL A 101 6.35 14.06 -2.40
C VAL A 101 7.10 14.33 -1.09
N CYS A 102 7.57 13.29 -0.41
CA CYS A 102 8.35 13.44 0.83
C CYS A 102 9.64 14.21 0.57
N ARG A 103 10.34 13.91 -0.53
CA ARG A 103 11.57 14.61 -0.91
C ARG A 103 11.32 16.09 -1.14
N SER A 104 10.25 16.41 -1.87
CA SER A 104 9.85 17.80 -2.13
C SER A 104 9.52 18.55 -0.86
N MET A 105 8.87 17.90 0.09
CA MET A 105 8.55 18.50 1.38
C MET A 105 9.81 18.75 2.23
N LEU A 106 10.73 17.77 2.25
CA LEU A 106 11.99 17.91 2.98
C LEU A 106 12.88 19.01 2.38
N ALA A 107 12.77 19.25 1.07
CA ALA A 107 13.52 20.31 0.40
C ALA A 107 13.11 21.71 0.86
N LEU A 108 11.92 21.86 1.46
CA LEU A 108 11.47 23.14 2.04
C LEU A 108 12.17 23.48 3.37
N LEU A 109 12.82 22.49 3.99
CA LEU A 109 13.54 22.67 5.25
C LEU A 109 15.01 22.92 4.97
N ASP A 110 15.67 23.68 5.87
CA ASP A 110 17.11 23.78 5.84
C ASP A 110 17.76 22.43 6.22
N PRO A 111 19.07 22.22 5.93
CA PRO A 111 19.71 20.93 6.21
C PRO A 111 19.63 20.50 7.67
N HIS A 112 19.70 21.43 8.60
CA HIS A 112 19.63 21.13 10.04
C HIS A 112 18.23 20.62 10.43
N ASP A 113 17.18 21.32 10.01
CA ASP A 113 15.80 20.96 10.32
C ASP A 113 15.41 19.65 9.65
N ARG A 114 15.88 19.42 8.42
CA ARG A 114 15.66 18.16 7.69
C ARG A 114 16.24 16.98 8.46
N GLU A 115 17.47 17.12 8.92
CA GLU A 115 18.15 16.08 9.70
C GLU A 115 17.44 15.81 11.02
N SER A 116 16.99 16.87 11.70
CA SER A 116 16.22 16.77 12.95
C SER A 116 14.90 16.03 12.74
N LEU A 117 14.17 16.36 11.68
CA LEU A 117 12.90 15.71 11.36
C LEU A 117 13.09 14.22 11.10
N ILE A 118 14.06 13.85 10.26
CA ILE A 118 14.37 12.46 9.94
C ILE A 118 14.73 11.69 11.21
N ARG A 119 15.54 12.26 12.07
CA ARG A 119 15.94 11.67 13.35
C ARG A 119 14.73 11.41 14.25
N LEU A 120 13.84 12.40 14.39
CA LEU A 120 12.67 12.31 15.27
C LEU A 120 11.67 11.26 14.74
N VAL A 121 11.40 11.27 13.46
CA VAL A 121 10.49 10.29 12.83
C VAL A 121 11.07 8.89 12.95
N SER A 122 12.37 8.71 12.76
CA SER A 122 13.05 7.41 12.90
C SER A 122 12.93 6.88 14.34
N ARG A 123 13.00 7.75 15.34
CA ARG A 123 12.79 7.37 16.75
C ARG A 123 11.36 6.89 16.98
N LEU A 124 10.38 7.57 16.43
CA LEU A 124 8.97 7.17 16.55
C LEU A 124 8.71 5.83 15.87
N ALA A 125 9.31 5.58 14.72
CA ALA A 125 9.13 4.32 13.98
C ALA A 125 9.73 3.12 14.71
N LYS A 126 10.70 3.34 15.61
CA LYS A 126 11.34 2.28 16.40
C LYS A 126 10.69 2.05 17.76
N ALA A 127 9.77 2.91 18.15
CA ALA A 127 9.11 2.82 19.45
C ALA A 127 8.10 1.67 19.51
#